data_4f5a4751b6cdd9cd5b4fa2eda3e45d39
#
_entry.id   4f5a4751b6cdd9cd5b4fa2eda3e45d39
#
_cell.length_a   1.000
_cell.length_b   1.000
_cell.length_c   1.000
_cell.angle_alpha   90.00
_cell.angle_beta   90.00
_cell.angle_gamma   90.00
#
_symmetry.space_group_name_H-M   'P 1'
#
loop_
_entity.id
_entity.type
_entity.pdbx_description
1 polymer ?
#
loop_
_entity_poly.entity_id
_entity_poly.type
_entity_poly.pdbx_seq_one_letter_code
_entity_poly.pdbx_strand_id
1 'polypeptide(L)'
;EDKAMAFQVSPGVQVKEIDATSVVPAVSTSIGGFAGSFNWGPVEQVVSVSSEKELLSTFGTPDDNTALYFLTASAFLKYGNALQVVRAASGHDNATADGSGLLIKNDEHYTNSGYNTGAGSVGQWAAKFPGDLGNSLKVEMVTADVTTSNYDGWAFQGQFDGKPGTSDYAINLGRSASYNDEVHVIVIDED
;
A
#
# COMPACT_ATOMS: atom_id res chain seq x y z
N GLU A 1 -14.61 -41.10 27.30
CA GLU A 1 -15.13 -41.98 28.38
C GLU A 1 -16.64 -42.14 28.15
N ASP A 2 -17.02 -43.28 27.53
CA ASP A 2 -18.42 -43.66 27.33
C ASP A 2 -19.06 -43.94 28.67
N LYS A 3 -19.86 -42.98 29.18
CA LYS A 3 -20.77 -43.24 30.28
C LYS A 3 -21.96 -44.07 29.76
N ALA A 4 -21.95 -45.36 30.05
CA ALA A 4 -23.07 -46.21 29.83
C ALA A 4 -24.35 -45.61 30.41
N MET A 5 -25.36 -45.39 29.57
CA MET A 5 -26.66 -44.88 30.02
C MET A 5 -27.32 -46.00 30.85
N ALA A 6 -27.59 -45.69 32.12
CA ALA A 6 -28.36 -46.57 33.01
C ALA A 6 -29.78 -46.75 32.43
N PHE A 7 -30.15 -47.97 32.05
CA PHE A 7 -31.48 -48.31 31.57
C PHE A 7 -32.45 -48.29 32.73
N GLN A 8 -33.50 -47.50 32.64
CA GLN A 8 -34.51 -47.41 33.66
C GLN A 8 -35.45 -48.60 33.61
N VAL A 9 -35.49 -49.38 34.70
CA VAL A 9 -36.22 -50.68 34.80
C VAL A 9 -37.64 -50.50 35.32
N SER A 10 -38.04 -49.33 35.78
CA SER A 10 -39.40 -49.06 36.28
C SER A 10 -39.95 -47.73 35.71
N PRO A 11 -41.29 -47.55 35.70
CA PRO A 11 -41.86 -46.29 35.24
C PRO A 11 -41.41 -45.16 36.13
N GLY A 12 -40.74 -44.18 35.54
CA GLY A 12 -40.25 -42.97 36.22
C GLY A 12 -40.04 -41.84 35.21
N VAL A 13 -39.94 -40.65 35.72
CA VAL A 13 -39.67 -39.45 34.92
C VAL A 13 -38.14 -39.27 34.86
N GLN A 14 -37.57 -39.43 33.70
CA GLN A 14 -36.17 -39.12 33.47
C GLN A 14 -36.04 -37.63 33.07
N VAL A 15 -35.55 -36.82 33.98
CA VAL A 15 -35.22 -35.42 33.66
C VAL A 15 -33.79 -35.38 33.17
N LYS A 16 -33.61 -34.98 31.91
CA LYS A 16 -32.33 -34.68 31.34
C LYS A 16 -32.23 -33.15 31.24
N GLU A 17 -31.36 -32.57 32.03
CA GLU A 17 -31.02 -31.19 31.87
C GLU A 17 -30.14 -31.05 30.61
N ILE A 18 -30.69 -30.41 29.61
CA ILE A 18 -29.91 -30.00 28.42
C ILE A 18 -29.48 -28.58 28.72
N ASP A 19 -28.22 -28.42 29.05
CA ASP A 19 -27.61 -27.08 29.08
C ASP A 19 -27.67 -26.47 27.70
N ALA A 20 -28.67 -25.62 27.47
CA ALA A 20 -28.84 -24.87 26.23
C ALA A 20 -28.08 -23.54 26.28
N THR A 21 -27.25 -23.28 27.29
CA THR A 21 -26.19 -22.30 27.24
C THR A 21 -25.09 -22.85 26.33
N SER A 22 -25.49 -23.30 25.14
CA SER A 22 -24.55 -23.54 24.08
C SER A 22 -23.89 -22.22 23.75
N VAL A 23 -22.62 -22.21 24.06
CA VAL A 23 -21.60 -21.59 23.20
C VAL A 23 -22.28 -20.76 22.12
N VAL A 24 -22.59 -19.51 22.46
CA VAL A 24 -22.65 -18.51 21.42
C VAL A 24 -21.22 -18.51 20.86
N PRO A 25 -20.99 -19.06 19.66
CA PRO A 25 -19.69 -18.86 19.07
C PRO A 25 -19.52 -17.36 19.05
N ALA A 26 -18.58 -16.85 19.82
CA ALA A 26 -18.13 -15.48 19.70
C ALA A 26 -17.44 -15.33 18.36
N VAL A 27 -18.19 -15.44 17.29
CA VAL A 27 -17.83 -14.98 15.95
C VAL A 27 -18.14 -13.49 15.97
N SER A 28 -17.45 -12.79 16.84
CA SER A 28 -17.29 -11.37 16.68
C SER A 28 -16.21 -11.14 15.62
N THR A 29 -16.54 -11.38 14.37
CA THR A 29 -15.87 -10.70 13.28
C THR A 29 -16.37 -9.26 13.30
N SER A 30 -15.85 -8.48 14.26
CA SER A 30 -16.08 -7.04 14.28
C SER A 30 -15.25 -6.44 13.16
N ILE A 31 -15.79 -6.36 11.96
CA ILE A 31 -15.22 -5.59 10.89
C ILE A 31 -15.60 -4.13 11.13
N GLY A 32 -14.61 -3.29 11.40
CA GLY A 32 -14.79 -1.86 11.52
C GLY A 32 -14.76 -1.19 10.14
N GLY A 33 -15.55 -0.14 9.95
CA GLY A 33 -15.48 0.75 8.80
C GLY A 33 -15.05 2.14 9.28
N PHE A 34 -14.07 2.74 8.61
CA PHE A 34 -13.54 4.05 8.94
C PHE A 34 -13.31 4.89 7.68
N ALA A 35 -13.78 6.13 7.69
CA ALA A 35 -13.49 7.11 6.65
C ALA A 35 -12.82 8.33 7.29
N GLY A 36 -11.70 8.77 6.73
CA GLY A 36 -10.96 9.88 7.30
C GLY A 36 -9.92 10.47 6.37
N SER A 37 -9.29 11.55 6.80
CA SER A 37 -8.18 12.18 6.11
C SER A 37 -6.87 11.57 6.56
N PHE A 38 -5.99 11.27 5.60
CA PHE A 38 -4.66 10.73 5.82
C PHE A 38 -3.67 11.40 4.87
N ASN A 39 -2.39 11.40 5.20
CA ASN A 39 -1.36 12.08 4.42
C ASN A 39 -1.04 11.39 3.10
N TRP A 40 -1.20 10.08 3.04
CA TRP A 40 -0.85 9.26 1.89
C TRP A 40 -1.87 8.16 1.64
N GLY A 41 -1.70 7.41 0.56
CA GLY A 41 -2.49 6.23 0.25
C GLY A 41 -3.62 6.47 -0.76
N PRO A 42 -4.29 5.39 -1.18
CA PRO A 42 -5.35 5.46 -2.18
C PRO A 42 -6.56 6.25 -1.66
N VAL A 43 -7.11 7.08 -2.53
CA VAL A 43 -8.30 7.91 -2.26
C VAL A 43 -9.53 7.23 -2.83
N GLU A 44 -10.65 7.31 -2.11
CA GLU A 44 -11.94 6.75 -2.50
C GLU A 44 -11.89 5.22 -2.79
N GLN A 45 -10.96 4.53 -2.20
CA GLN A 45 -10.81 3.08 -2.29
C GLN A 45 -10.87 2.47 -0.89
N VAL A 46 -11.60 1.35 -0.76
CA VAL A 46 -11.63 0.59 0.48
C VAL A 46 -10.35 -0.22 0.62
N VAL A 47 -9.62 0.01 1.70
CA VAL A 47 -8.41 -0.74 2.05
C VAL A 47 -8.64 -1.47 3.36
N SER A 48 -8.38 -2.77 3.37
CA SER A 48 -8.44 -3.59 4.59
C SER A 48 -7.11 -3.49 5.33
N VAL A 49 -7.17 -3.17 6.62
CA VAL A 49 -6.01 -2.99 7.48
C VAL A 49 -6.20 -3.85 8.73
N SER A 50 -5.16 -4.59 9.11
CA SER A 50 -5.18 -5.53 10.22
C SER A 50 -4.35 -5.08 11.43
N SER A 51 -3.48 -4.11 11.26
CA SER A 51 -2.57 -3.63 12.29
C SER A 51 -2.22 -2.15 12.11
N GLU A 52 -1.79 -1.50 13.19
CA GLU A 52 -1.30 -0.11 13.14
C GLU A 52 -0.09 0.05 12.22
N LYS A 53 0.79 -0.96 12.15
CA LYS A 53 1.93 -0.95 11.23
C LYS A 53 1.49 -0.93 9.77
N GLU A 54 0.46 -1.69 9.44
CA GLU A 54 -0.10 -1.71 8.08
C GLU A 54 -0.83 -0.39 7.77
N LEU A 55 -1.55 0.17 8.76
CA LEU A 55 -2.15 1.49 8.65
C LEU A 55 -1.10 2.56 8.33
N LEU A 56 0.03 2.54 9.07
CA LEU A 56 1.14 3.48 8.88
C LEU A 56 1.78 3.32 7.50
N SER A 57 2.09 2.09 7.09
CA SER A 57 2.73 1.83 5.79
C SER A 57 1.85 2.17 4.59
N THR A 58 0.52 2.13 4.76
CA THR A 58 -0.44 2.40 3.69
C THR A 58 -0.82 3.87 3.61
N PHE A 59 -1.04 4.52 4.76
CA PHE A 59 -1.61 5.86 4.83
C PHE A 59 -0.62 6.94 5.30
N GLY A 60 0.62 6.56 5.55
CA GLY A 60 1.68 7.47 5.96
C GLY A 60 1.63 7.86 7.43
N THR A 61 2.66 8.59 7.84
CA THR A 61 2.80 9.13 9.20
C THR A 61 1.77 10.24 9.43
N PRO A 62 1.05 10.25 10.55
CA PRO A 62 0.10 11.32 10.84
C PRO A 62 0.83 12.64 11.17
N ASP A 63 0.22 13.72 10.79
CA ASP A 63 0.59 15.11 11.14
C ASP A 63 -0.48 15.76 12.03
N ASP A 64 -0.34 17.03 12.33
CA ASP A 64 -1.26 17.79 13.18
C ASP A 64 -2.71 17.81 12.63
N ASN A 65 -2.88 17.70 11.31
CA ASN A 65 -4.19 17.72 10.65
C ASN A 65 -4.84 16.32 10.58
N THR A 66 -4.03 15.28 10.51
CA THR A 66 -4.47 13.90 10.27
C THR A 66 -4.38 13.02 11.51
N ALA A 67 -3.70 13.48 12.58
CA ALA A 67 -3.47 12.71 13.81
C ALA A 67 -4.77 12.18 14.42
N LEU A 68 -5.84 12.97 14.45
CA LEU A 68 -7.12 12.55 15.03
C LEU A 68 -7.69 11.33 14.31
N TYR A 69 -7.66 11.33 12.98
CA TYR A 69 -8.16 10.23 12.16
C TYR A 69 -7.28 8.99 12.32
N PHE A 70 -5.97 9.17 12.23
CA PHE A 70 -5.01 8.08 12.40
C PHE A 70 -5.13 7.40 13.77
N LEU A 71 -5.13 8.18 14.85
CA LEU A 71 -5.20 7.67 16.21
C LEU A 71 -6.55 6.99 16.49
N THR A 72 -7.64 7.45 15.89
CA THR A 72 -8.95 6.81 16.02
C THR A 72 -8.94 5.43 15.34
N ALA A 73 -8.40 5.33 14.13
CA ALA A 73 -8.25 4.06 13.42
C ALA A 73 -7.30 3.11 14.16
N SER A 74 -6.16 3.62 14.66
CA SER A 74 -5.21 2.87 15.46
C SER A 74 -5.82 2.35 16.77
N ALA A 75 -6.65 3.16 17.44
CA ALA A 75 -7.34 2.74 18.66
C ALA A 75 -8.28 1.55 18.42
N PHE A 76 -8.97 1.49 17.28
CA PHE A 76 -9.76 0.32 16.90
C PHE A 76 -8.88 -0.91 16.69
N LEU A 77 -7.73 -0.75 16.01
CA LEU A 77 -6.80 -1.85 15.71
C LEU A 77 -6.12 -2.45 16.95
N LYS A 78 -6.18 -1.79 18.11
CA LYS A 78 -5.74 -2.37 19.39
C LYS A 78 -6.66 -3.49 19.90
N TYR A 79 -7.91 -3.49 19.49
CA TYR A 79 -8.94 -4.44 19.95
C TYR A 79 -9.49 -5.31 18.82
N GLY A 80 -9.34 -4.87 17.56
CA GLY A 80 -9.79 -5.57 16.36
C GLY A 80 -8.66 -5.69 15.34
N ASN A 81 -8.77 -6.67 14.45
CA ASN A 81 -7.79 -6.94 13.39
C ASN A 81 -8.39 -6.86 11.99
N ALA A 82 -9.56 -6.27 11.85
CA ALA A 82 -10.26 -6.13 10.58
C ALA A 82 -10.90 -4.74 10.49
N LEU A 83 -10.15 -3.77 9.97
CA LEU A 83 -10.60 -2.41 9.74
C LEU A 83 -10.59 -2.13 8.24
N GLN A 84 -11.72 -1.71 7.71
CA GLN A 84 -11.82 -1.18 6.35
C GLN A 84 -11.72 0.34 6.38
N VAL A 85 -10.69 0.86 5.74
CA VAL A 85 -10.37 2.29 5.73
C VAL A 85 -10.60 2.86 4.34
N VAL A 86 -11.24 4.02 4.29
CA VAL A 86 -11.37 4.83 3.09
C VAL A 86 -10.75 6.20 3.36
N ARG A 87 -9.75 6.56 2.55
CA ARG A 87 -9.17 7.89 2.58
C ARG A 87 -10.06 8.87 1.83
N ALA A 88 -10.47 9.93 2.50
CA ALA A 88 -11.08 11.11 1.89
C ALA A 88 -9.99 12.15 1.67
N ALA A 89 -9.83 12.62 0.45
CA ALA A 89 -8.95 13.73 0.11
C ALA A 89 -9.67 14.66 -0.89
N SER A 90 -9.50 15.95 -0.70
CA SER A 90 -10.05 16.97 -1.58
C SER A 90 -9.03 18.09 -1.76
N GLY A 91 -8.83 18.53 -3.01
CA GLY A 91 -7.91 19.63 -3.31
C GLY A 91 -6.42 19.25 -3.30
N HIS A 92 -6.08 17.97 -3.32
CA HIS A 92 -4.71 17.47 -3.41
C HIS A 92 -4.51 16.77 -4.74
N ASP A 93 -3.45 17.12 -5.43
CA ASP A 93 -2.97 16.44 -6.63
C ASP A 93 -1.75 15.55 -6.29
N ASN A 94 -1.43 14.65 -7.21
CA ASN A 94 -0.19 13.90 -7.15
C ASN A 94 0.96 14.82 -7.57
N ALA A 95 2.07 14.78 -6.87
CA ALA A 95 3.28 15.47 -7.28
C ALA A 95 3.78 14.90 -8.61
N THR A 96 4.24 15.77 -9.51
CA THR A 96 4.70 15.40 -10.86
C THR A 96 6.03 16.06 -11.17
N ALA A 97 6.83 15.43 -12.03
CA ALA A 97 8.15 15.92 -12.37
C ALA A 97 8.14 17.27 -13.12
N ASP A 98 7.05 17.59 -13.83
CA ASP A 98 6.88 18.88 -14.50
C ASP A 98 6.14 19.93 -13.67
N GLY A 99 5.68 19.57 -12.47
CA GLY A 99 4.97 20.45 -11.56
C GLY A 99 3.53 20.79 -11.97
N SER A 100 2.98 20.13 -12.99
CA SER A 100 1.63 20.43 -13.51
C SER A 100 0.50 19.98 -12.59
N GLY A 101 0.78 19.05 -11.66
CA GLY A 101 -0.22 18.38 -10.85
C GLY A 101 -1.13 17.46 -11.69
N LEU A 102 -1.50 16.33 -11.15
CA LEU A 102 -2.44 15.40 -11.75
C LEU A 102 -3.13 14.63 -10.64
N LEU A 103 -4.44 14.50 -10.70
CA LEU A 103 -5.15 13.70 -9.72
C LEU A 103 -5.22 12.24 -10.15
N ILE A 104 -4.48 11.38 -9.47
CA ILE A 104 -4.56 9.91 -9.56
C ILE A 104 -5.03 9.40 -8.22
N LYS A 105 -6.31 9.10 -8.07
CA LYS A 105 -6.92 8.69 -6.80
C LYS A 105 -6.43 7.31 -6.33
N ASN A 106 -6.40 6.36 -7.26
CA ASN A 106 -6.06 4.95 -7.03
C ASN A 106 -5.72 4.26 -8.35
N ASP A 107 -5.38 2.98 -8.30
CA ASP A 107 -4.98 2.19 -9.47
C ASP A 107 -6.11 2.05 -10.50
N GLU A 108 -7.36 1.98 -10.06
CA GLU A 108 -8.53 1.94 -10.95
C GLU A 108 -8.70 3.27 -11.71
N HIS A 109 -8.60 4.39 -11.01
CA HIS A 109 -8.65 5.72 -11.62
C HIS A 109 -7.49 5.92 -12.61
N TYR A 110 -6.29 5.46 -12.29
CA TYR A 110 -5.14 5.50 -13.19
C TYR A 110 -5.41 4.78 -14.51
N THR A 111 -5.97 3.58 -14.44
CA THR A 111 -6.27 2.76 -15.61
C THR A 111 -7.44 3.33 -16.41
N ASN A 112 -8.54 3.68 -15.76
CA ASN A 112 -9.77 4.15 -16.42
C ASN A 112 -9.61 5.52 -17.06
N SER A 113 -8.72 6.36 -16.54
CA SER A 113 -8.40 7.68 -17.12
C SER A 113 -7.41 7.60 -18.28
N GLY A 114 -6.89 6.41 -18.58
CA GLY A 114 -5.96 6.20 -19.69
C GLY A 114 -4.53 6.68 -19.42
N TYR A 115 -4.17 6.97 -18.17
CA TYR A 115 -2.82 7.43 -17.84
C TYR A 115 -1.76 6.35 -18.11
N ASN A 116 -2.13 5.08 -17.96
CA ASN A 116 -1.30 3.93 -18.30
C ASN A 116 -0.98 3.82 -19.82
N THR A 117 -1.72 4.54 -20.67
CA THR A 117 -1.51 4.59 -22.12
C THR A 117 -1.01 5.96 -22.61
N GLY A 118 -0.60 6.84 -21.68
CA GLY A 118 -0.03 8.15 -21.98
C GLY A 118 -1.01 9.31 -22.02
N ALA A 119 -2.22 9.15 -21.49
CA ALA A 119 -3.10 10.28 -21.26
C ALA A 119 -2.53 11.18 -20.15
N GLY A 120 -2.67 12.49 -20.32
CA GLY A 120 -2.10 13.47 -19.42
C GLY A 120 -0.63 13.77 -19.69
N SER A 121 -0.20 14.99 -19.39
CA SER A 121 1.19 15.43 -19.50
C SER A 121 1.67 15.76 -18.09
N VAL A 122 2.49 14.89 -17.52
CA VAL A 122 2.94 14.98 -16.13
C VAL A 122 4.47 14.89 -16.00
N GLY A 123 5.18 15.02 -17.09
CA GLY A 123 6.61 14.75 -17.14
C GLY A 123 6.91 13.25 -17.10
N GLN A 124 8.11 12.91 -16.63
CA GLN A 124 8.60 11.53 -16.61
C GLN A 124 8.12 10.75 -15.39
N TRP A 125 7.75 11.42 -14.32
CA TRP A 125 7.43 10.82 -13.04
C TRP A 125 6.21 11.51 -12.41
N ALA A 126 5.39 10.70 -11.76
CA ALA A 126 4.29 11.16 -10.93
C ALA A 126 4.24 10.33 -9.63
N ALA A 127 3.96 10.97 -8.53
CA ALA A 127 3.72 10.27 -7.27
C ALA A 127 2.48 9.38 -7.39
N LYS A 128 2.51 8.21 -6.75
CA LYS A 128 1.45 7.21 -6.88
C LYS A 128 0.11 7.71 -6.34
N PHE A 129 0.13 8.46 -5.24
CA PHE A 129 -1.06 8.96 -4.57
C PHE A 129 -1.00 10.47 -4.38
N PRO A 130 -2.15 11.14 -4.29
CA PRO A 130 -2.19 12.57 -4.03
C PRO A 130 -1.84 12.88 -2.57
N GLY A 131 -1.15 14.00 -2.34
CA GLY A 131 -0.80 14.48 -1.01
C GLY A 131 0.61 15.05 -0.94
N ASP A 132 0.91 15.71 0.18
CA ASP A 132 2.13 16.50 0.36
C ASP A 132 3.40 15.64 0.42
N LEU A 133 3.31 14.40 0.87
CA LEU A 133 4.45 13.46 0.87
C LEU A 133 5.06 13.27 -0.52
N GLY A 134 4.28 13.40 -1.59
CA GLY A 134 4.81 13.35 -2.94
C GLY A 134 5.79 14.48 -3.26
N ASN A 135 5.74 15.61 -2.55
CA ASN A 135 6.61 16.76 -2.76
C ASN A 135 8.00 16.58 -2.14
N SER A 136 8.16 15.69 -1.16
CA SER A 136 9.45 15.31 -0.58
C SER A 136 10.22 14.29 -1.41
N LEU A 137 9.55 13.66 -2.39
CA LEU A 137 10.15 12.60 -3.19
C LEU A 137 11.00 13.20 -4.33
N LYS A 138 12.26 12.82 -4.37
CA LYS A 138 13.20 13.14 -5.44
C LYS A 138 13.55 11.89 -6.22
N VAL A 139 13.47 11.97 -7.55
CA VAL A 139 13.87 10.86 -8.43
C VAL A 139 15.11 11.27 -9.20
N GLU A 140 16.17 10.49 -9.08
CA GLU A 140 17.37 10.62 -9.88
C GLU A 140 17.54 9.40 -10.78
N MET A 141 17.95 9.62 -12.02
CA MET A 141 18.12 8.59 -13.02
C MET A 141 19.44 8.77 -13.77
N VAL A 142 20.14 7.67 -13.95
CA VAL A 142 21.36 7.60 -14.78
C VAL A 142 21.17 6.50 -15.80
N THR A 143 21.38 6.85 -17.08
CA THR A 143 21.28 5.92 -18.21
C THR A 143 22.64 5.43 -18.66
N ALA A 144 22.68 4.36 -19.41
CA ALA A 144 23.89 3.82 -20.03
C ALA A 144 24.47 4.70 -21.13
N ASP A 145 23.77 5.75 -21.57
CA ASP A 145 24.27 6.66 -22.63
C ASP A 145 25.54 7.39 -22.16
N VAL A 146 26.64 7.09 -22.84
CA VAL A 146 27.97 7.66 -22.55
C VAL A 146 28.06 9.17 -22.77
N THR A 147 27.14 9.77 -23.51
CA THR A 147 27.15 11.20 -23.80
C THR A 147 26.44 12.03 -22.75
N THR A 148 25.50 11.45 -22.06
CA THR A 148 24.66 12.11 -21.04
C THR A 148 24.78 11.48 -19.64
N SER A 149 25.53 10.38 -19.52
CA SER A 149 25.68 9.68 -18.24
C SER A 149 26.61 10.41 -17.30
N ASN A 150 26.07 10.84 -16.17
CA ASN A 150 26.82 11.46 -15.07
C ASN A 150 27.17 10.44 -13.97
N TYR A 151 27.28 9.15 -14.31
CA TYR A 151 27.50 8.10 -13.31
C TYR A 151 28.77 8.33 -12.48
N ASP A 152 29.89 8.69 -13.12
CA ASP A 152 31.19 8.86 -12.47
C ASP A 152 31.26 10.12 -11.54
N GLY A 153 30.25 10.77 -11.25
CA GLY A 153 30.16 11.88 -10.30
C GLY A 153 28.85 11.82 -9.52
N TRP A 154 28.09 10.78 -9.74
CA TRP A 154 26.81 10.63 -9.10
C TRP A 154 26.94 10.24 -7.62
N ALA A 155 26.28 10.98 -6.75
CA ALA A 155 26.39 10.78 -5.30
C ALA A 155 25.96 9.36 -4.84
N PHE A 156 25.13 8.70 -5.63
CA PHE A 156 24.56 7.38 -5.31
C PHE A 156 25.20 6.24 -6.09
N GLN A 157 26.30 6.49 -6.84
CA GLN A 157 26.97 5.44 -7.59
C GLN A 157 27.36 4.20 -6.75
N GLY A 158 27.69 4.40 -5.47
CA GLY A 158 28.03 3.31 -4.55
C GLY A 158 26.88 2.41 -4.13
N GLN A 159 25.64 2.71 -4.52
CA GLN A 159 24.46 1.87 -4.28
C GLN A 159 24.26 0.81 -5.36
N PHE A 160 25.05 0.86 -6.44
CA PHE A 160 24.95 -0.03 -7.59
C PHE A 160 26.27 -0.74 -7.84
N ASP A 161 26.22 -1.95 -8.37
CA ASP A 161 27.40 -2.79 -8.64
C ASP A 161 28.31 -2.22 -9.73
N GLY A 162 27.81 -1.31 -10.53
CA GLY A 162 28.58 -0.68 -11.60
C GLY A 162 27.77 0.30 -12.44
N LYS A 163 28.43 0.89 -13.44
CA LYS A 163 27.80 1.78 -14.40
C LYS A 163 26.75 1.01 -15.23
N PRO A 164 25.57 1.60 -15.50
CA PRO A 164 24.60 0.98 -16.39
C PRO A 164 25.19 0.82 -17.80
N GLY A 165 24.88 -0.28 -18.46
CA GLY A 165 25.41 -0.65 -19.76
C GLY A 165 24.41 -1.39 -20.63
N THR A 166 24.89 -2.43 -21.29
CA THR A 166 24.03 -3.34 -22.04
C THR A 166 23.78 -4.58 -21.20
N SER A 167 22.51 -4.91 -20.97
CA SER A 167 22.13 -6.05 -20.14
C SER A 167 22.54 -7.39 -20.79
N ASP A 168 22.81 -8.37 -19.94
CA ASP A 168 23.04 -9.76 -20.38
C ASP A 168 21.85 -10.30 -21.19
N TYR A 169 20.63 -9.86 -20.90
CA TYR A 169 19.45 -10.22 -21.66
C TYR A 169 19.54 -9.71 -23.11
N ALA A 170 19.92 -8.45 -23.32
CA ALA A 170 20.07 -7.87 -24.64
C ALA A 170 21.21 -8.56 -25.42
N ILE A 171 22.33 -8.86 -24.76
CA ILE A 171 23.45 -9.60 -25.36
C ILE A 171 23.00 -10.99 -25.80
N ASN A 172 22.28 -11.72 -24.96
CA ASN A 172 21.76 -13.05 -25.29
C ASN A 172 20.74 -13.05 -26.44
N LEU A 173 20.08 -11.93 -26.68
CA LEU A 173 19.23 -11.70 -27.86
C LEU A 173 20.04 -11.29 -29.12
N GLY A 174 21.35 -11.27 -29.04
CA GLY A 174 22.24 -10.88 -30.18
C GLY A 174 22.31 -9.37 -30.41
N ARG A 175 21.97 -8.55 -29.42
CA ARG A 175 22.15 -7.10 -29.50
C ARG A 175 23.62 -6.73 -29.37
N SER A 176 23.99 -5.54 -29.89
CA SER A 176 25.33 -5.00 -29.74
C SER A 176 25.68 -4.75 -28.28
N ALA A 177 26.95 -4.90 -27.91
CA ALA A 177 27.46 -4.51 -26.59
C ALA A 177 27.29 -3.01 -26.27
N SER A 178 26.95 -2.21 -27.26
CA SER A 178 26.62 -0.77 -27.12
C SER A 178 25.11 -0.48 -27.22
N TYR A 179 24.27 -1.48 -26.96
CA TYR A 179 22.81 -1.32 -27.01
C TYR A 179 22.29 -0.42 -25.87
N ASN A 180 22.98 -0.45 -24.71
CA ASN A 180 22.77 0.50 -23.59
C ASN A 180 21.33 0.56 -23.08
N ASP A 181 20.75 -0.59 -22.75
CA ASP A 181 19.37 -0.72 -22.30
C ASP A 181 19.21 -0.66 -20.77
N GLU A 182 20.32 -0.58 -20.03
CA GLU A 182 20.24 -0.46 -18.58
C GLU A 182 20.06 0.98 -18.12
N VAL A 183 19.36 1.15 -17.00
CA VAL A 183 19.15 2.40 -16.32
C VAL A 183 19.19 2.20 -14.81
N HIS A 184 19.84 3.08 -14.10
CA HIS A 184 19.75 3.16 -12.63
C HIS A 184 18.78 4.26 -12.24
N VAL A 185 17.86 3.91 -11.35
CA VAL A 185 16.87 4.84 -10.80
C VAL A 185 16.94 4.75 -9.28
N ILE A 186 16.98 5.90 -8.62
CA ILE A 186 16.88 6.01 -7.18
C ILE A 186 15.77 6.99 -6.82
N VAL A 187 14.99 6.62 -5.83
CA VAL A 187 13.96 7.47 -5.24
C VAL A 187 14.39 7.80 -3.84
N ILE A 188 14.42 9.08 -3.52
CA ILE A 188 14.87 9.62 -2.25
C ILE A 188 13.68 10.32 -1.62
N ASP A 189 13.45 10.07 -0.36
CA ASP A 189 12.57 10.87 0.50
C ASP A 189 13.45 11.86 1.23
N GLU A 190 13.20 13.15 1.02
CA GLU A 190 14.01 14.25 1.58
C GLU A 190 13.47 14.75 2.94
N ASP A 191 12.38 14.14 3.48
CA ASP A 191 11.84 14.44 4.82
C ASP A 191 12.52 13.66 5.95
#